data_6d8b06af4f665b69cf2e739a32df87b3
#
_entry.id   6d8b06af4f665b69cf2e739a32df87b3
#
_cell.length_a   1.000
_cell.length_b   1.000
_cell.length_c   1.000
_cell.angle_alpha   90.00
_cell.angle_beta   90.00
_cell.angle_gamma   90.00
#
_symmetry.space_group_name_H-M   'P 1'
#
loop_
_entity.id
_entity.type
_entity.pdbx_description
1 polymer ?
#
loop_
_entity_poly.entity_id
_entity_poly.type
_entity_poly.pdbx_seq_one_letter_code
_entity_poly.pdbx_strand_id
1 'polypeptide(L)'
;MMNAQEIIRYIAESEKKTPVKITIKEKAPIDYGDAQVFGCGDKVVFGDWKKLGPVIEANRGKIADMVIENDCRNSAIPLLDIKNVNARIEPGAVIRDQVSIGDGAVIMM
;
A
#
# COMPACT_ATOMS: atom_id res chain seq x y z
N MET A 1 0.22 -5.62 -21.76
CA MET A 1 1.02 -4.42 -21.41
C MET A 1 0.38 -3.18 -22.04
N MET A 2 0.33 -2.09 -21.33
CA MET A 2 -0.24 -0.85 -21.83
C MET A 2 0.67 -0.18 -22.88
N ASN A 3 0.06 0.45 -23.89
CA ASN A 3 0.79 1.33 -24.81
C ASN A 3 1.06 2.69 -24.14
N ALA A 4 1.80 3.57 -24.81
CA ALA A 4 2.19 4.87 -24.25
C ALA A 4 0.97 5.75 -23.89
N GLN A 5 -0.06 5.78 -24.73
CA GLN A 5 -1.26 6.58 -24.46
C GLN A 5 -2.07 6.03 -23.30
N GLU A 6 -2.16 4.72 -23.16
CA GLU A 6 -2.83 4.07 -22.04
C GLU A 6 -2.10 4.34 -20.73
N ILE A 7 -0.76 4.34 -20.74
CA ILE A 7 0.05 4.66 -19.56
C ILE A 7 -0.17 6.12 -19.14
N ILE A 8 -0.16 7.04 -20.08
CA ILE A 8 -0.41 8.46 -19.79
C ILE A 8 -1.78 8.65 -19.16
N ARG A 9 -2.81 8.00 -19.73
CA ARG A 9 -4.17 8.05 -19.18
C ARG A 9 -4.24 7.45 -17.79
N TYR A 10 -3.60 6.29 -17.57
CA TYR A 10 -3.54 5.62 -16.28
C TYR A 10 -2.96 6.56 -15.21
N ILE A 11 -1.83 7.22 -15.49
CA ILE A 11 -1.19 8.14 -14.56
C ILE A 11 -2.09 9.36 -14.30
N ALA A 12 -2.69 9.93 -15.35
CA ALA A 12 -3.50 11.14 -15.22
C ALA A 12 -4.83 10.91 -14.50
N GLU A 13 -5.47 9.76 -14.71
CA GLU A 13 -6.82 9.46 -14.20
C GLU A 13 -6.81 8.71 -12.88
N SER A 14 -5.68 8.17 -12.46
CA SER A 14 -5.59 7.41 -11.21
C SER A 14 -5.67 8.33 -10.00
N GLU A 15 -6.40 7.88 -8.99
CA GLU A 15 -6.57 8.60 -7.73
C GLU A 15 -5.34 8.39 -6.84
N LYS A 16 -4.85 9.49 -6.24
CA LYS A 16 -3.76 9.45 -5.28
C LYS A 16 -4.14 8.59 -4.08
N LYS A 17 -3.27 7.66 -3.71
CA LYS A 17 -3.48 6.76 -2.57
C LYS A 17 -2.24 6.68 -1.71
N THR A 18 -2.47 6.47 -0.42
CA THR A 18 -1.43 6.18 0.56
C THR A 18 -1.78 4.85 1.24
N PRO A 19 -1.40 3.72 0.66
CA PRO A 19 -1.72 2.42 1.24
C PRO A 19 -1.02 2.22 2.57
N VAL A 20 -1.74 1.71 3.55
CA VAL A 20 -1.20 1.40 4.87
C VAL A 20 -1.60 0.00 5.29
N LYS A 21 -0.78 -0.60 6.13
CA LYS A 21 -1.06 -1.81 6.88
C LYS A 21 -1.03 -1.45 8.35
N ILE A 22 -2.12 -1.69 9.05
CA ILE A 22 -2.21 -1.35 10.47
C ILE A 22 -2.45 -2.63 11.26
N THR A 23 -1.57 -2.92 12.21
CA THR A 23 -1.75 -3.99 13.17
C THR A 23 -2.32 -3.36 14.43
N ILE A 24 -3.53 -3.75 14.82
CA ILE A 24 -4.28 -3.11 15.90
C ILE A 24 -4.65 -4.13 16.97
N LYS A 25 -4.42 -3.77 18.22
CA LYS A 25 -4.97 -4.45 19.38
C LYS A 25 -6.17 -3.65 19.87
N GLU A 26 -7.38 -4.17 19.68
CA GLU A 26 -8.61 -3.48 20.03
C GLU A 26 -9.01 -3.72 21.49
N LYS A 27 -9.48 -2.66 22.16
CA LYS A 27 -10.18 -2.76 23.45
C LYS A 27 -11.68 -2.99 23.23
N ALA A 28 -12.22 -2.52 22.12
CA ALA A 28 -13.61 -2.65 21.73
C ALA A 28 -13.70 -2.70 20.20
N PRO A 29 -14.75 -3.30 19.62
CA PRO A 29 -14.88 -3.40 18.18
C PRO A 29 -14.90 -2.02 17.50
N ILE A 30 -14.22 -1.94 16.35
CA ILE A 30 -14.11 -0.74 15.52
C ILE A 30 -14.59 -1.08 14.12
N ASP A 31 -15.37 -0.19 13.52
CA ASP A 31 -15.81 -0.28 12.13
C ASP A 31 -14.77 0.42 11.23
N TYR A 32 -14.11 -0.36 10.38
CA TYR A 32 -13.09 0.14 9.47
C TYR A 32 -13.63 0.48 8.06
N GLY A 33 -14.95 0.45 7.89
CA GLY A 33 -15.56 0.72 6.59
C GLY A 33 -15.29 -0.38 5.57
N ASP A 34 -14.85 0.03 4.38
CA ASP A 34 -14.55 -0.89 3.27
C ASP A 34 -13.11 -1.41 3.27
N ALA A 35 -12.32 -1.13 4.29
CA ALA A 35 -10.96 -1.64 4.38
C ALA A 35 -10.94 -3.16 4.53
N GLN A 36 -9.85 -3.77 4.09
CA GLN A 36 -9.66 -5.22 4.24
C GLN A 36 -9.16 -5.51 5.65
N VAL A 37 -9.89 -6.33 6.38
CA VAL A 37 -9.61 -6.63 7.80
C VAL A 37 -9.41 -8.13 7.99
N PHE A 38 -8.36 -8.49 8.70
CA PHE A 38 -8.08 -9.86 9.12
C PHE A 38 -8.03 -9.94 10.64
N GLY A 39 -8.59 -11.00 11.21
CA GLY A 39 -8.55 -11.29 12.63
C GLY A 39 -9.81 -10.88 13.39
N CYS A 40 -9.78 -11.13 14.69
CA CYS A 40 -10.87 -10.82 15.62
C CYS A 40 -10.23 -10.43 16.95
N GLY A 41 -10.51 -9.23 17.43
CA GLY A 41 -9.84 -8.64 18.60
C GLY A 41 -8.51 -8.00 18.21
N ASP A 42 -7.47 -8.80 17.99
CA ASP A 42 -6.24 -8.31 17.35
C ASP A 42 -6.42 -8.42 15.85
N LYS A 43 -6.30 -7.30 15.14
CA LYS A 43 -6.63 -7.23 13.72
C LYS A 43 -5.49 -6.67 12.89
N VAL A 44 -5.43 -7.10 11.64
CA VAL A 44 -4.57 -6.50 10.61
C VAL A 44 -5.48 -5.86 9.58
N VAL A 45 -5.31 -4.56 9.34
CA VAL A 45 -6.17 -3.76 8.48
C VAL A 45 -5.35 -3.20 7.32
N PHE A 46 -5.81 -3.42 6.10
CA PHE A 46 -5.21 -2.87 4.89
C PHE A 46 -6.15 -1.88 4.24
N GLY A 47 -5.67 -0.71 3.92
CA GLY A 47 -6.49 0.29 3.25
C GLY A 47 -5.74 1.57 2.95
N ASP A 48 -6.49 2.57 2.50
CA ASP A 48 -5.98 3.89 2.18
C ASP A 48 -6.01 4.78 3.43
N TRP A 49 -4.90 5.43 3.72
CA TRP A 49 -4.79 6.31 4.88
C TRP A 49 -5.80 7.45 4.86
N LYS A 50 -6.20 7.91 3.68
CA LYS A 50 -7.23 8.94 3.54
C LYS A 50 -8.54 8.54 4.23
N LYS A 51 -8.88 7.24 4.19
CA LYS A 51 -10.08 6.68 4.82
C LYS A 51 -9.82 6.18 6.23
N LEU A 52 -8.67 5.52 6.46
CA LEU A 52 -8.35 4.90 7.74
C LEU A 52 -7.88 5.91 8.80
N GLY A 53 -7.19 6.98 8.41
CA GLY A 53 -6.75 8.00 9.34
C GLY A 53 -7.87 8.56 10.20
N PRO A 54 -8.97 9.05 9.59
CA PRO A 54 -10.13 9.53 10.37
C PRO A 54 -10.76 8.47 11.27
N VAL A 55 -10.82 7.20 10.83
CA VAL A 55 -11.34 6.09 11.64
C VAL A 55 -10.47 5.89 12.89
N ILE A 56 -9.16 5.90 12.75
CA ILE A 56 -8.23 5.76 13.86
C ILE A 56 -8.39 6.92 14.85
N GLU A 57 -8.46 8.15 14.36
CA GLU A 57 -8.66 9.32 15.22
C GLU A 57 -9.98 9.26 16.00
N ALA A 58 -11.06 8.85 15.33
CA ALA A 58 -12.38 8.76 15.96
C ALA A 58 -12.47 7.62 16.99
N ASN A 59 -11.59 6.63 16.92
CA ASN A 59 -11.66 5.42 17.76
C ASN A 59 -10.43 5.23 18.66
N ARG A 60 -9.64 6.26 18.92
CA ARG A 60 -8.42 6.14 19.74
C ARG A 60 -8.69 5.52 21.12
N GLY A 61 -9.82 5.80 21.73
CA GLY A 61 -10.20 5.23 23.02
C GLY A 61 -10.48 3.71 22.98
N LYS A 62 -10.68 3.15 21.79
CA LYS A 62 -10.91 1.71 21.57
C LYS A 62 -9.67 0.94 21.19
N ILE A 63 -8.54 1.61 21.08
CA ILE A 63 -7.26 1.04 20.62
C ILE A 63 -6.33 0.90 21.82
N ALA A 64 -5.89 -0.32 22.11
CA ALA A 64 -4.91 -0.58 23.16
C ALA A 64 -3.48 -0.35 22.67
N ASP A 65 -3.20 -0.77 21.44
CA ASP A 65 -1.90 -0.63 20.81
C ASP A 65 -2.06 -0.74 19.29
N MET A 66 -1.14 -0.13 18.54
CA MET A 66 -1.19 -0.21 17.10
C MET A 66 0.17 0.09 16.48
N VAL A 67 0.44 -0.57 15.36
CA VAL A 67 1.61 -0.31 14.52
C VAL A 67 1.12 -0.01 13.10
N ILE A 68 1.55 1.10 12.53
CA ILE A 68 1.20 1.51 11.18
C ILE A 68 2.41 1.36 10.28
N GLU A 69 2.26 0.60 9.22
CA GLU A 69 3.29 0.39 8.21
C GLU A 69 2.79 0.87 6.85
N ASN A 70 3.66 1.44 6.05
CA ASN A 70 3.32 1.86 4.69
C ASN A 70 4.55 1.69 3.78
N ASP A 71 4.31 1.73 2.47
CA ASP A 71 5.37 1.64 1.46
C ASP A 71 5.99 3.01 1.14
N CYS A 72 5.68 4.03 1.94
CA CYS A 72 6.10 5.42 1.75
C CYS A 72 5.60 6.05 0.45
N ARG A 73 4.57 5.46 -0.14
CA ARG A 73 3.92 5.99 -1.32
C ARG A 73 2.79 6.95 -0.92
N ASN A 74 2.76 8.10 -1.57
CA ASN A 74 1.65 9.03 -1.50
C ASN A 74 1.37 9.48 -2.94
N SER A 75 0.95 8.54 -3.76
CA SER A 75 0.86 8.66 -5.21
C SER A 75 -0.27 7.80 -5.75
N ALA A 76 -0.76 8.13 -6.95
CA ALA A 76 -1.78 7.36 -7.63
C ALA A 76 -1.27 6.02 -8.16
N ILE A 77 0.02 5.95 -8.53
CA ILE A 77 0.57 4.79 -9.21
C ILE A 77 1.27 3.87 -8.20
N PRO A 78 0.89 2.59 -8.12
CA PRO A 78 1.55 1.64 -7.25
C PRO A 78 2.98 1.33 -7.71
N LEU A 79 3.75 0.74 -6.82
CA LEU A 79 5.04 0.17 -7.18
C LEU A 79 4.85 -1.16 -7.90
N LEU A 80 5.84 -1.52 -8.72
CA LEU A 80 5.85 -2.83 -9.36
C LEU A 80 6.04 -3.92 -8.31
N ASP A 81 5.24 -4.98 -8.40
CA ASP A 81 5.45 -6.17 -7.60
C ASP A 81 6.66 -6.93 -8.15
N ILE A 82 7.76 -6.89 -7.40
CA ILE A 82 9.04 -7.43 -7.85
C ILE A 82 9.38 -8.80 -7.26
N LYS A 83 8.51 -9.38 -6.44
CA LYS A 83 8.84 -10.64 -5.75
C LYS A 83 9.10 -11.82 -6.69
N ASN A 84 8.51 -11.82 -7.89
CA ASN A 84 8.67 -12.87 -8.89
C ASN A 84 9.48 -12.43 -10.11
N VAL A 85 10.09 -11.25 -10.06
CA VAL A 85 10.94 -10.76 -11.15
C VAL A 85 12.29 -11.45 -11.09
N ASN A 86 12.71 -12.05 -12.22
CA ASN A 86 14.00 -12.71 -12.32
C ASN A 86 15.12 -11.70 -12.61
N ALA A 87 15.43 -10.88 -11.61
CA ALA A 87 16.44 -9.86 -11.68
C ALA A 87 16.95 -9.57 -10.27
N ARG A 88 18.16 -9.03 -10.21
CA ARG A 88 18.71 -8.51 -8.95
C ARG A 88 18.30 -7.05 -8.82
N ILE A 89 17.53 -6.73 -7.78
CA ILE A 89 17.07 -5.37 -7.52
C ILE A 89 17.56 -4.98 -6.14
N GLU A 90 18.45 -3.99 -6.09
CA GLU A 90 19.04 -3.55 -4.85
C GLU A 90 18.01 -2.79 -3.98
N PRO A 91 18.11 -2.90 -2.63
CA PRO A 91 17.27 -2.12 -1.74
C PRO A 91 17.41 -0.61 -2.00
N GLY A 92 16.29 0.09 -1.99
CA GLY A 92 16.26 1.52 -2.30
C GLY A 92 15.94 1.86 -3.74
N ALA A 93 15.96 0.88 -4.66
CA ALA A 93 15.47 1.09 -6.01
C ALA A 93 13.95 1.22 -5.98
N VAL A 94 13.41 2.27 -6.59
CA VAL A 94 11.98 2.53 -6.68
C VAL A 94 11.53 2.29 -8.13
N ILE A 95 10.67 1.29 -8.33
CA ILE A 95 10.20 0.89 -9.66
C ILE A 95 8.68 0.98 -9.67
N ARG A 96 8.15 1.79 -10.57
CA ARG A 96 6.71 1.96 -10.73
C ARG A 96 6.08 0.79 -11.47
N ASP A 97 4.79 0.63 -11.26
CA ASP A 97 3.94 -0.31 -11.99
C ASP A 97 4.08 -0.13 -13.51
N GLN A 98 3.90 -1.19 -14.28
CA GLN A 98 4.01 -1.25 -15.73
C GLN A 98 5.44 -1.12 -16.28
N VAL A 99 6.46 -1.15 -15.43
CA VAL A 99 7.87 -1.22 -15.88
C VAL A 99 8.20 -2.68 -16.20
N SER A 100 8.88 -2.91 -17.32
CA SER A 100 9.34 -4.23 -17.74
C SER A 100 10.81 -4.38 -17.42
N ILE A 101 11.17 -5.47 -16.76
CA ILE A 101 12.56 -5.75 -16.36
C ILE A 101 12.99 -7.06 -17.01
N GLY A 102 14.07 -7.03 -17.79
CA GLY A 102 14.60 -8.19 -18.46
C GLY A 102 15.19 -9.22 -17.49
N ASP A 103 15.13 -10.51 -17.85
CA ASP A 103 15.70 -11.58 -17.06
C ASP A 103 17.21 -11.39 -16.85
N GLY A 104 17.65 -11.58 -15.63
CA GLY A 104 19.06 -11.44 -15.27
C GLY A 104 19.55 -10.01 -15.17
N ALA A 105 18.66 -9.02 -15.29
CA ALA A 105 19.03 -7.62 -15.14
C ALA A 105 19.50 -7.32 -13.70
N VAL A 106 20.31 -6.29 -13.56
CA VAL A 106 20.76 -5.78 -12.27
C VAL A 106 20.33 -4.31 -12.16
N ILE A 107 19.45 -4.04 -11.21
CA ILE A 107 18.97 -2.68 -10.94
C ILE A 107 19.68 -2.17 -9.70
N MET A 108 20.50 -1.14 -9.89
CA MET A 108 21.18 -0.46 -8.79
C MET A 108 20.29 0.65 -8.22
N MET A 109 20.59 1.01 -7.00
CA MET A 109 19.90 2.10 -6.33
C MET A 109 20.19 3.46 -6.97
#